data_2f60b33d46e0a68aaf802d8bf80e56cd
#
_entry.id   2f60b33d46e0a68aaf802d8bf80e56cd
#
_cell.length_a   1.000
_cell.length_b   1.000
_cell.length_c   1.000
_cell.angle_alpha   90.00
_cell.angle_beta   90.00
_cell.angle_gamma   90.00
#
_symmetry.space_group_name_H-M   'P 1'
#
loop_
_entity.id
_entity.type
_entity.pdbx_description
1 polymer ?
#
loop_
_entity_poly.entity_id
_entity_poly.type
_entity_poly.pdbx_seq_one_letter_code
_entity_poly.pdbx_strand_id
1 'polypeptide(L)'
;MPFTLQQLSDLEDIKQLKHRYFRSIDTGNELELASVFTEDVTIDYRGGGYRAKLQGRQNMVDFIGSAFNSDIVAQHHGHCPEIGFTGPDSAEGTWYLEDRFIDPIRQEDTIGTAIYRDRYVRTADGWKIAHSEYDRVYEIARPIP
;
A
#
# COMPACT_ATOMS: atom_id res chain seq x y z
N MET A 1 16.47 11.31 -18.60
CA MET A 1 15.95 12.70 -18.79
C MET A 1 15.69 13.31 -17.42
N PRO A 2 16.06 14.55 -17.20
CA PRO A 2 15.74 15.22 -15.94
C PRO A 2 14.22 15.42 -15.81
N PHE A 3 13.74 15.42 -14.58
CA PHE A 3 12.35 15.71 -14.28
C PHE A 3 12.04 17.20 -14.53
N THR A 4 10.85 17.49 -15.01
CA THR A 4 10.30 18.84 -15.02
C THR A 4 9.87 19.25 -13.61
N LEU A 5 9.63 20.55 -13.38
CA LEU A 5 9.09 21.04 -12.12
C LEU A 5 7.74 20.40 -11.80
N GLN A 6 6.88 20.22 -12.81
CA GLN A 6 5.59 19.56 -12.63
C GLN A 6 5.78 18.09 -12.20
N GLN A 7 6.70 17.39 -12.83
CA GLN A 7 7.00 16.00 -12.45
C GLN A 7 7.57 15.89 -11.03
N LEU A 8 8.39 16.86 -10.60
CA LEU A 8 8.89 16.88 -9.22
C LEU A 8 7.74 17.10 -8.22
N SER A 9 6.79 17.98 -8.52
CA SER A 9 5.58 18.17 -7.71
C SER A 9 4.75 16.90 -7.68
N ASP A 10 4.53 16.29 -8.83
CA ASP A 10 3.77 15.05 -8.94
C ASP A 10 4.43 13.88 -8.18
N LEU A 11 5.76 13.80 -8.18
CA LEU A 11 6.49 12.81 -7.39
C LEU A 11 6.18 12.95 -5.89
N GLU A 12 6.17 14.18 -5.37
CA GLU A 12 5.84 14.41 -3.97
C GLU A 12 4.38 14.06 -3.66
N ASP A 13 3.45 14.40 -4.56
CA ASP A 13 2.03 14.04 -4.40
C ASP A 13 1.85 12.51 -4.37
N ILE A 14 2.52 11.78 -5.24
CA ILE A 14 2.47 10.31 -5.28
C ILE A 14 3.10 9.70 -4.03
N LYS A 15 4.20 10.23 -3.54
CA LYS A 15 4.80 9.78 -2.27
C LYS A 15 3.86 9.99 -1.10
N GLN A 16 3.24 11.17 -0.99
CA GLN A 16 2.27 11.45 0.06
C GLN A 16 1.04 10.55 -0.05
N LEU A 17 0.59 10.25 -1.27
CA LEU A 17 -0.48 9.28 -1.51
C LEU A 17 -0.13 7.90 -0.91
N LYS A 18 1.08 7.42 -1.14
CA LYS A 18 1.54 6.13 -0.61
C LYS A 18 1.70 6.16 0.92
N HIS A 19 2.17 7.27 1.48
CA HIS A 19 2.24 7.44 2.94
C HIS A 19 0.84 7.40 3.56
N ARG A 20 -0.13 8.03 2.91
CA ARG A 20 -1.54 8.01 3.35
C ARG A 20 -2.12 6.60 3.30
N TYR A 21 -1.80 5.84 2.26
CA TYR A 21 -2.15 4.43 2.15
C TYR A 21 -1.67 3.65 3.38
N PHE A 22 -0.40 3.73 3.72
CA PHE A 22 0.15 3.02 4.89
C PHE A 22 -0.50 3.48 6.20
N ARG A 23 -0.56 4.78 6.42
CA ARG A 23 -1.12 5.32 7.66
C ARG A 23 -2.59 4.97 7.83
N SER A 24 -3.38 4.99 6.78
CA SER A 24 -4.81 4.66 6.86
C SER A 24 -5.05 3.21 7.23
N ILE A 25 -4.20 2.29 6.79
CA ILE A 25 -4.24 0.89 7.22
C ILE A 25 -3.87 0.79 8.70
N ASP A 26 -2.76 1.39 9.10
CA ASP A 26 -2.25 1.30 10.47
C ASP A 26 -3.19 1.91 11.50
N THR A 27 -3.95 2.91 11.12
CA THR A 27 -4.90 3.62 12.01
C THR A 27 -6.34 3.15 11.87
N GLY A 28 -6.62 2.22 10.96
CA GLY A 28 -7.98 1.74 10.71
C GLY A 28 -8.93 2.80 10.13
N ASN A 29 -8.40 3.79 9.41
CA ASN A 29 -9.19 4.87 8.81
C ASN A 29 -9.67 4.47 7.41
N GLU A 30 -10.85 3.84 7.36
CA GLU A 30 -11.41 3.33 6.11
C GLU A 30 -11.76 4.43 5.10
N LEU A 31 -12.21 5.60 5.55
CA LEU A 31 -12.52 6.73 4.67
C LEU A 31 -11.25 7.26 3.99
N GLU A 32 -10.19 7.43 4.76
CA GLU A 32 -8.90 7.85 4.21
C GLU A 32 -8.32 6.78 3.27
N LEU A 33 -8.42 5.51 3.63
CA LEU A 33 -7.99 4.41 2.78
C LEU A 33 -8.74 4.39 1.44
N ALA A 34 -10.06 4.54 1.47
CA ALA A 34 -10.86 4.62 0.26
C ALA A 34 -10.41 5.77 -0.66
N SER A 35 -10.00 6.90 -0.07
CA SER A 35 -9.61 8.10 -0.81
C SER A 35 -8.32 7.94 -1.63
N VAL A 36 -7.50 6.93 -1.36
CA VAL A 36 -6.22 6.75 -2.08
C VAL A 36 -6.37 5.94 -3.36
N PHE A 37 -7.50 5.25 -3.56
CA PHE A 37 -7.71 4.34 -4.69
C PHE A 37 -8.63 4.93 -5.75
N THR A 38 -8.41 4.50 -7.01
CA THR A 38 -9.45 4.62 -8.03
C THR A 38 -10.60 3.66 -7.70
N GLU A 39 -11.78 3.93 -8.23
CA GLU A 39 -12.95 3.08 -8.01
C GLU A 39 -12.73 1.65 -8.51
N ASP A 40 -12.03 1.50 -9.62
CA ASP A 40 -11.73 0.22 -10.29
C ASP A 40 -10.36 -0.36 -9.96
N VAL A 41 -9.73 0.05 -8.87
CA VAL A 41 -8.40 -0.41 -8.45
C VAL A 41 -8.30 -1.94 -8.47
N THR A 42 -7.13 -2.44 -8.87
CA THR A 42 -6.80 -3.87 -8.81
C THR A 42 -5.66 -4.10 -7.83
N ILE A 43 -5.75 -5.19 -7.09
CA ILE A 43 -4.79 -5.57 -6.05
C ILE A 43 -4.33 -7.01 -6.30
N ASP A 44 -3.03 -7.25 -6.14
CA ASP A 44 -2.47 -8.61 -6.19
C ASP A 44 -1.32 -8.74 -5.19
N TYR A 45 -1.65 -9.07 -3.96
CA TYR A 45 -0.66 -9.23 -2.88
C TYR A 45 -0.31 -10.70 -2.70
N ARG A 46 0.97 -11.02 -2.93
CA ARG A 46 1.49 -12.38 -2.85
C ARG A 46 2.42 -12.53 -1.65
N GLY A 47 1.99 -13.33 -0.69
CA GLY A 47 2.78 -13.74 0.46
C GLY A 47 3.24 -15.19 0.35
N GLY A 48 4.05 -15.66 1.31
CA GLY A 48 4.52 -17.04 1.36
C GLY A 48 3.39 -18.05 1.59
N GLY A 49 2.36 -17.67 2.35
CA GLY A 49 1.23 -18.53 2.69
C GLY A 49 -0.13 -17.95 2.32
N TYR A 50 -0.17 -16.84 1.57
CA TYR A 50 -1.43 -16.23 1.17
C TYR A 50 -1.31 -15.48 -0.17
N ARG A 51 -2.46 -15.25 -0.78
CA ARG A 51 -2.60 -14.36 -1.92
C ARG A 51 -3.91 -13.59 -1.79
N ALA A 52 -3.85 -12.27 -1.91
CA ALA A 52 -5.02 -11.41 -1.98
C ALA A 52 -5.11 -10.82 -3.38
N LYS A 53 -6.07 -11.28 -4.16
CA LYS A 53 -6.33 -10.77 -5.52
C LYS A 53 -7.73 -10.18 -5.54
N LEU A 54 -7.79 -8.85 -5.65
CA LEU A 54 -9.03 -8.08 -5.50
C LEU A 54 -9.21 -7.11 -6.65
N GLN A 55 -10.46 -6.79 -6.92
CA GLN A 55 -10.85 -5.73 -7.84
C GLN A 55 -11.92 -4.86 -7.19
N GLY A 56 -11.75 -3.53 -7.33
CA GLY A 56 -12.68 -2.54 -6.82
C GLY A 56 -12.29 -2.00 -5.45
N ARG A 57 -12.48 -0.70 -5.30
CA ARG A 57 -12.12 0.06 -4.09
C ARG A 57 -12.80 -0.47 -2.83
N GLN A 58 -14.11 -0.73 -2.90
CA GLN A 58 -14.86 -1.20 -1.74
C GLN A 58 -14.37 -2.59 -1.28
N ASN A 59 -14.09 -3.49 -2.21
CA ASN A 59 -13.54 -4.81 -1.88
C ASN A 59 -12.17 -4.70 -1.19
N MET A 60 -11.33 -3.76 -1.62
CA MET A 60 -10.04 -3.53 -0.96
C MET A 60 -10.22 -2.97 0.45
N VAL A 61 -11.11 -2.00 0.63
CA VAL A 61 -11.39 -1.43 1.96
C VAL A 61 -11.94 -2.50 2.91
N ASP A 62 -12.87 -3.31 2.45
CA ASP A 62 -13.45 -4.41 3.25
C ASP A 62 -12.38 -5.46 3.62
N PHE A 63 -11.53 -5.82 2.68
CA PHE A 63 -10.43 -6.77 2.92
C PHE A 63 -9.47 -6.24 4.00
N ILE A 64 -9.04 -5.00 3.87
CA ILE A 64 -8.14 -4.37 4.86
C ILE A 64 -8.83 -4.25 6.21
N GLY A 65 -10.08 -3.84 6.25
CA GLY A 65 -10.86 -3.72 7.49
C GLY A 65 -10.96 -5.05 8.24
N SER A 66 -11.08 -6.17 7.52
CA SER A 66 -11.10 -7.51 8.13
C SER A 66 -9.72 -7.96 8.61
N ALA A 67 -8.66 -7.70 7.82
CA ALA A 67 -7.31 -8.15 8.13
C ALA A 67 -6.64 -7.30 9.23
N PHE A 68 -6.93 -6.01 9.25
CA PHE A 68 -6.36 -5.03 10.18
C PHE A 68 -7.45 -4.44 11.09
N ASN A 69 -8.20 -5.32 11.75
CA ASN A 69 -9.25 -4.92 12.68
C ASN A 69 -8.66 -4.33 13.97
N SER A 70 -9.55 -3.91 14.89
CA SER A 70 -9.16 -3.24 16.14
C SER A 70 -8.30 -4.09 17.09
N ASP A 71 -8.25 -5.41 16.90
CA ASP A 71 -7.43 -6.32 17.72
C ASP A 71 -5.98 -6.39 17.23
N ILE A 72 -5.70 -5.87 16.05
CA ILE A 72 -4.39 -5.94 15.41
C ILE A 72 -3.65 -4.63 15.58
N VAL A 73 -2.35 -4.72 15.89
CA VAL A 73 -1.42 -3.59 15.82
C VAL A 73 -0.52 -3.78 14.61
N ALA A 74 -0.57 -2.85 13.68
CA ALA A 74 0.24 -2.91 12.47
C ALA A 74 1.01 -1.62 12.25
N GLN A 75 2.20 -1.74 11.68
CA GLN A 75 2.98 -0.61 11.18
C GLN A 75 3.57 -0.97 9.83
N HIS A 76 3.35 -0.10 8.85
CA HIS A 76 3.90 -0.21 7.52
C HIS A 76 4.92 0.90 7.29
N HIS A 77 6.12 0.52 6.86
CA HIS A 77 7.17 1.46 6.48
C HIS A 77 7.55 1.24 5.02
N GLY A 78 7.22 2.21 4.17
CA GLY A 78 7.65 2.21 2.77
C GLY A 78 8.98 2.92 2.61
N HIS A 79 9.89 2.32 1.84
CA HIS A 79 11.24 2.82 1.65
C HIS A 79 11.63 2.86 0.17
N CYS A 80 12.60 3.70 -0.13
CA CYS A 80 13.34 3.71 -1.41
C CYS A 80 12.43 3.68 -2.64
N PRO A 81 11.48 4.62 -2.77
CA PRO A 81 10.62 4.64 -3.95
C PRO A 81 11.40 4.97 -5.21
N GLU A 82 11.11 4.24 -6.27
CA GLU A 82 11.50 4.58 -7.63
C GLU A 82 10.22 4.78 -8.43
N ILE A 83 9.96 6.01 -8.85
CA ILE A 83 8.72 6.39 -9.53
C ILE A 83 9.08 6.98 -10.89
N GLY A 84 8.46 6.47 -11.94
CA GLY A 84 8.61 6.94 -13.31
C GLY A 84 7.27 7.27 -13.94
N PHE A 85 7.26 8.29 -14.79
CA PHE A 85 6.04 8.68 -15.50
C PHE A 85 5.90 7.89 -16.80
N THR A 86 4.71 7.35 -17.03
CA THR A 86 4.34 6.62 -18.25
C THR A 86 3.52 7.48 -19.19
N GLY A 87 3.11 8.67 -18.74
CA GLY A 87 2.37 9.67 -19.49
C GLY A 87 2.16 10.91 -18.61
N PRO A 88 1.47 11.95 -19.11
CA PRO A 88 1.24 13.17 -18.33
C PRO A 88 0.37 12.94 -17.09
N ASP A 89 -0.50 11.93 -17.14
CA ASP A 89 -1.46 11.61 -16.08
C ASP A 89 -1.29 10.20 -15.53
N SER A 90 -0.15 9.55 -15.77
CA SER A 90 0.13 8.18 -15.33
C SER A 90 1.57 8.00 -14.90
N ALA A 91 1.76 7.15 -13.88
CA ALA A 91 3.06 6.81 -13.35
C ALA A 91 3.07 5.38 -12.81
N GLU A 92 4.26 4.82 -12.70
CA GLU A 92 4.52 3.53 -12.06
C GLU A 92 5.59 3.71 -11.00
N GLY A 93 5.56 2.88 -9.97
CA GLY A 93 6.55 2.96 -8.92
C GLY A 93 6.77 1.65 -8.21
N THR A 94 7.97 1.50 -7.67
CA THR A 94 8.33 0.41 -6.77
C THR A 94 8.65 0.97 -5.40
N TRP A 95 8.35 0.18 -4.36
CA TRP A 95 8.63 0.52 -2.97
C TRP A 95 9.14 -0.70 -2.23
N TYR A 96 10.13 -0.52 -1.38
CA TYR A 96 10.43 -1.50 -0.34
C TYR A 96 9.45 -1.32 0.81
N LEU A 97 8.90 -2.43 1.28
CA LEU A 97 8.08 -2.49 2.49
C LEU A 97 8.85 -3.21 3.59
N GLU A 98 8.82 -2.65 4.78
CA GLU A 98 9.02 -3.36 6.02
C GLU A 98 7.77 -3.14 6.86
N ASP A 99 7.16 -4.22 7.34
CA ASP A 99 5.95 -4.12 8.15
C ASP A 99 6.01 -5.03 9.37
N ARG A 100 5.24 -4.61 10.36
CA ARG A 100 5.06 -5.36 11.58
C ARG A 100 3.57 -5.58 11.80
N PHE A 101 3.23 -6.81 12.16
CA PHE A 101 1.86 -7.23 12.40
C PHE A 101 1.82 -7.98 13.72
N ILE A 102 1.14 -7.39 14.72
CA ILE A 102 1.03 -7.96 16.07
C ILE A 102 -0.42 -8.38 16.28
N ASP A 103 -0.62 -9.65 16.55
CA ASP A 103 -1.90 -10.23 16.89
C ASP A 103 -1.89 -10.64 18.37
N PRO A 104 -2.46 -9.82 19.28
CA PRO A 104 -2.47 -10.13 20.71
C PRO A 104 -3.32 -11.34 21.07
N ILE A 105 -4.34 -11.65 20.25
CA ILE A 105 -5.23 -12.79 20.49
C ILE A 105 -4.50 -14.10 20.21
N ARG A 106 -3.78 -14.17 19.09
CA ARG A 106 -2.93 -15.30 18.74
C ARG A 106 -1.58 -15.29 19.45
N GLN A 107 -1.27 -14.19 20.15
CA GLN A 107 0.03 -13.97 20.79
C GLN A 107 1.19 -14.12 19.80
N GLU A 108 1.06 -13.48 18.65
CA GLU A 108 2.02 -13.59 17.56
C GLU A 108 2.47 -12.22 17.08
N ASP A 109 3.77 -12.08 16.85
CA ASP A 109 4.44 -10.90 16.32
C ASP A 109 5.12 -11.28 15.00
N THR A 110 4.65 -10.72 13.90
CA THR A 110 5.18 -10.98 12.57
C THR A 110 5.91 -9.76 12.04
N ILE A 111 7.13 -9.96 11.58
CA ILE A 111 7.91 -8.97 10.83
C ILE A 111 8.02 -9.47 9.40
N GLY A 112 7.74 -8.59 8.43
CA GLY A 112 7.81 -8.95 7.03
C GLY A 112 8.47 -7.87 6.18
N THR A 113 8.91 -8.27 5.01
CA THR A 113 9.35 -7.36 3.96
C THR A 113 8.72 -7.75 2.63
N ALA A 114 8.55 -6.76 1.76
CA ALA A 114 7.98 -6.97 0.43
C ALA A 114 8.51 -5.92 -0.53
N ILE A 115 8.29 -6.14 -1.80
CA ILE A 115 8.52 -5.15 -2.84
C ILE A 115 7.18 -4.88 -3.53
N TYR A 116 6.71 -3.65 -3.44
CA TYR A 116 5.51 -3.18 -4.13
C TYR A 116 5.83 -2.78 -5.56
N ARG A 117 4.87 -3.02 -6.44
CA ARG A 117 4.78 -2.40 -7.77
C ARG A 117 3.41 -1.80 -7.91
N ASP A 118 3.37 -0.48 -8.06
CA ASP A 118 2.13 0.29 -8.13
C ASP A 118 1.99 0.99 -9.47
N ARG A 119 0.75 1.19 -9.89
CA ARG A 119 0.38 2.15 -10.95
C ARG A 119 -0.47 3.26 -10.36
N TYR A 120 -0.17 4.47 -10.78
CA TYR A 120 -0.85 5.68 -10.34
C TYR A 120 -1.46 6.39 -11.54
N VAL A 121 -2.59 7.02 -11.31
CA VAL A 121 -3.26 7.87 -12.32
C VAL A 121 -3.67 9.18 -11.69
N ARG A 122 -3.59 10.26 -12.48
CA ARG A 122 -4.11 11.56 -12.10
C ARG A 122 -5.61 11.59 -12.37
N THR A 123 -6.39 11.99 -11.38
CA THR A 123 -7.84 12.18 -11.47
C THR A 123 -8.17 13.64 -11.18
N ALA A 124 -9.45 14.01 -11.30
CA ALA A 124 -9.94 15.33 -10.90
C ALA A 124 -9.64 15.64 -9.42
N ASP A 125 -9.53 14.60 -8.58
CA ASP A 125 -9.26 14.72 -7.15
C ASP A 125 -7.78 14.47 -6.80
N GLY A 126 -6.89 14.53 -7.78
CA GLY A 126 -5.46 14.29 -7.61
C GLY A 126 -5.02 12.87 -8.00
N TRP A 127 -3.80 12.54 -7.63
CA TRP A 127 -3.24 11.22 -7.91
C TRP A 127 -3.90 10.13 -7.06
N LYS A 128 -4.14 8.97 -7.68
CA LYS A 128 -4.73 7.78 -7.05
C LYS A 128 -3.96 6.53 -7.43
N ILE A 129 -4.03 5.52 -6.58
CA ILE A 129 -3.51 4.18 -6.87
C ILE A 129 -4.56 3.46 -7.72
N ALA A 130 -4.17 3.09 -8.95
CA ALA A 130 -5.03 2.33 -9.87
C ALA A 130 -4.72 0.83 -9.83
N HIS A 131 -3.51 0.44 -9.45
CA HIS A 131 -3.08 -0.94 -9.25
C HIS A 131 -2.00 -0.97 -8.19
N SER A 132 -2.05 -1.98 -7.34
CA SER A 132 -0.98 -2.27 -6.39
C SER A 132 -0.76 -3.77 -6.29
N GLU A 133 0.48 -4.18 -6.38
CA GLU A 133 0.87 -5.56 -6.15
C GLU A 133 2.14 -5.61 -5.33
N TYR A 134 2.34 -6.71 -4.61
CA TYR A 134 3.61 -6.97 -3.96
C TYR A 134 3.93 -8.45 -3.94
N ASP A 135 5.23 -8.73 -3.84
CA ASP A 135 5.76 -10.02 -3.49
C ASP A 135 6.50 -9.91 -2.15
N ARG A 136 6.14 -10.78 -1.19
CA ARG A 136 6.87 -10.88 0.06
C ARG A 136 8.27 -11.41 -0.20
N VAL A 137 9.28 -10.79 0.41
CA VAL A 137 10.65 -11.30 0.40
C VAL A 137 10.81 -12.31 1.51
N TYR A 138 10.38 -11.96 2.74
CA TYR A 138 10.29 -12.88 3.86
C TYR A 138 9.26 -12.41 4.88
N GLU A 139 8.81 -13.33 5.71
CA GLU A 139 8.02 -13.07 6.92
C GLU A 139 8.56 -13.98 8.04
N ILE A 140 8.70 -13.42 9.23
CA ILE A 140 9.10 -14.16 10.43
C ILE A 140 8.06 -13.89 11.51
N ALA A 141 7.36 -14.96 11.91
CA ALA A 141 6.42 -14.92 13.01
C ALA A 141 7.08 -15.45 14.29
N ARG A 142 6.86 -14.76 15.40
CA ARG A 142 7.38 -15.13 16.71
C ARG A 142 6.27 -15.10 17.75
N PRO A 143 6.25 -16.03 18.70
CA PRO A 143 5.32 -15.94 19.80
C PRO A 143 5.65 -14.72 20.68
N ILE A 144 4.60 -14.09 21.21
CA ILE A 144 4.71 -13.05 22.23
C ILE A 144 4.72 -13.75 23.59
N PRO A 145 5.73 -13.49 24.45
CA PRO A 145 5.79 -14.11 25.79
C PRO A 145 4.66 -13.66 26.74
#